data_9c05ef8079809d22f63a7d3c4c4d3d08
#
_entry.id   9c05ef8079809d22f63a7d3c4c4d3d08
#
_cell.length_a   1.000
_cell.length_b   1.000
_cell.length_c   1.000
_cell.angle_alpha   90.00
_cell.angle_beta   90.00
_cell.angle_gamma   90.00
#
_symmetry.space_group_name_H-M   'P 1'
#
loop_
_entity.id
_entity.type
_entity.pdbx_description
1 polymer ?
#
loop_
_entity_poly.entity_id
_entity_poly.type
_entity_poly.pdbx_seq_one_letter_code
_entity_poly.pdbx_strand_id
1 'polypeptide(L)'
;MEEHKDAPQKEAGPPQQKMPFRGMAVWFLLIALFLTLFQVFSQRQVKYEEIAWSPAFVDLVKNNRIRDCEIVRDLAGNNEYIRGKKLDGSKVTHFRVNTIVTEYTQKWLDENGVSYQYKSQNPYLWQIISSAIPLLLFIGLLYFFFIRQMKMAGRGAMSFGKSRARMLTRDRNLITFKDVAGIDEAEEEVQEIIEFLKDPKRFTKLGGRIPKGVMLVGAPGTGKTLLAKAIAGEAKVPFFSISGSDFVEMFVGVGASRVRDMFQQGKKHAPCIIFIDEIDAVGRSRFSGIGGGHDEREQTLNALLVEMDGFETQEGVIIVAATNRPDVLDNALLRPGRFDRQIVVDLPDQTGRENILKIHSKKV
;
A
#
# COMPACT_ATOMS: atom_id res chain seq x y z
N MET A 1 36.57 45.31 -7.40
CA MET A 1 36.82 44.43 -6.22
C MET A 1 35.56 44.47 -5.37
N GLU A 2 34.64 43.57 -5.63
CA GLU A 2 33.49 43.31 -4.76
C GLU A 2 33.30 41.81 -4.76
N GLU A 3 33.55 41.20 -3.59
CA GLU A 3 33.40 39.79 -3.32
C GLU A 3 31.90 39.44 -3.22
N HIS A 4 31.40 38.61 -4.12
CA HIS A 4 30.11 37.92 -3.94
C HIS A 4 30.32 36.73 -3.04
N LYS A 5 29.85 36.80 -1.79
CA LYS A 5 29.73 35.69 -0.84
C LYS A 5 28.60 34.81 -1.28
N ASP A 6 28.94 33.63 -1.77
CA ASP A 6 27.99 32.51 -1.94
C ASP A 6 27.50 32.01 -0.58
N ALA A 7 26.20 32.09 -0.34
CA ALA A 7 25.56 31.49 0.82
C ALA A 7 25.31 30.00 0.56
N PRO A 8 25.60 29.10 1.51
CA PRO A 8 25.41 27.67 1.32
C PRO A 8 23.93 27.31 1.24
N GLN A 9 23.56 26.66 0.16
CA GLN A 9 22.24 26.05 -0.01
C GLN A 9 22.05 24.95 1.04
N LYS A 10 21.06 25.12 1.91
CA LYS A 10 20.59 24.08 2.83
C LYS A 10 20.01 22.93 2.04
N GLU A 11 20.69 21.81 2.03
CA GLU A 11 20.11 20.53 1.59
C GLU A 11 18.81 20.24 2.37
N ALA A 12 17.73 20.13 1.65
CA ALA A 12 16.46 19.68 2.20
C ALA A 12 16.57 18.20 2.57
N GLY A 13 16.67 17.92 3.85
CA GLY A 13 16.63 16.56 4.37
C GLY A 13 15.33 15.84 3.98
N PRO A 14 15.32 14.49 4.00
CA PRO A 14 14.17 13.70 3.58
C PRO A 14 12.93 14.07 4.39
N PRO A 15 11.73 14.06 3.79
CA PRO A 15 10.50 14.44 4.45
C PRO A 15 10.22 13.51 5.63
N GLN A 16 10.31 14.05 6.84
CA GLN A 16 9.90 13.35 8.06
C GLN A 16 8.41 13.03 7.94
N GLN A 17 8.08 11.75 7.82
CA GLN A 17 6.72 11.26 7.92
C GLN A 17 6.19 11.58 9.32
N LYS A 18 5.44 12.68 9.45
CA LYS A 18 4.67 12.98 10.65
C LYS A 18 3.65 11.85 10.84
N MET A 19 3.87 11.01 11.86
CA MET A 19 2.85 10.05 12.28
C MET A 19 1.53 10.81 12.51
N PRO A 20 0.41 10.34 11.97
CA PRO A 20 -0.85 11.05 12.10
C PRO A 20 -1.25 11.07 13.58
N PHE A 21 -1.18 12.23 14.20
CA PHE A 21 -1.53 12.50 15.61
C PHE A 21 -2.92 11.91 15.99
N ARG A 22 -3.83 11.82 15.02
CA ARG A 22 -5.15 11.18 15.17
C ARG A 22 -5.09 9.68 15.51
N GLY A 23 -4.07 8.96 15.07
CA GLY A 23 -3.91 7.53 15.40
C GLY A 23 -3.50 7.33 16.85
N MET A 24 -2.60 8.15 17.40
CA MET A 24 -2.18 8.07 18.78
C MET A 24 -3.29 8.48 19.76
N ALA A 25 -4.06 9.51 19.44
CA ALA A 25 -5.18 9.95 20.27
C ALA A 25 -6.24 8.85 20.47
N VAL A 26 -6.55 8.08 19.42
CA VAL A 26 -7.47 6.93 19.53
C VAL A 26 -6.93 5.85 20.47
N TRP A 27 -5.61 5.63 20.46
CA TRP A 27 -4.96 4.67 21.35
C TRP A 27 -5.01 5.10 22.81
N PHE A 28 -4.74 6.37 23.11
CA PHE A 28 -4.87 6.93 24.46
C PHE A 28 -6.31 6.81 24.98
N LEU A 29 -7.30 7.05 24.10
CA LEU A 29 -8.72 6.91 24.45
C LEU A 29 -9.11 5.46 24.76
N LEU A 30 -8.62 4.48 23.99
CA LEU A 30 -8.88 3.06 24.23
C LEU A 30 -8.21 2.56 25.52
N ILE A 31 -6.98 2.98 25.79
CA ILE A 31 -6.27 2.65 27.05
C ILE A 31 -6.98 3.28 28.24
N ALA A 32 -7.38 4.55 28.14
CA ALA A 32 -8.13 5.22 29.20
C ALA A 32 -9.48 4.56 29.45
N LEU A 33 -10.20 4.17 28.39
CA LEU A 33 -11.45 3.41 28.49
C LEU A 33 -11.25 2.06 29.16
N PHE A 34 -10.17 1.34 28.80
CA PHE A 34 -9.83 0.05 29.42
C PHE A 34 -9.53 0.22 30.91
N LEU A 35 -8.71 1.21 31.29
CA LEU A 35 -8.37 1.48 32.68
C LEU A 35 -9.60 1.89 33.47
N THR A 36 -10.49 2.70 32.95
CA THR A 36 -11.74 3.09 33.64
C THR A 36 -12.68 1.90 33.79
N LEU A 37 -12.86 1.06 32.78
CA LEU A 37 -13.66 -0.16 32.90
C LEU A 37 -13.06 -1.13 33.90
N PHE A 38 -11.73 -1.31 33.87
CA PHE A 38 -11.03 -2.16 34.85
C PHE A 38 -11.22 -1.64 36.29
N GLN A 39 -11.12 -0.34 36.48
CA GLN A 39 -11.30 0.30 37.80
C GLN A 39 -12.75 0.19 38.33
N VAL A 40 -13.75 0.39 37.44
CA VAL A 40 -15.17 0.21 37.79
C VAL A 40 -15.47 -1.25 38.11
N PHE A 41 -14.88 -2.20 37.37
CA PHE A 41 -15.06 -3.63 37.62
C PHE A 41 -14.39 -4.08 38.93
N SER A 42 -13.21 -3.54 39.22
CA SER A 42 -12.45 -3.82 40.45
C SER A 42 -13.14 -3.25 41.69
N GLN A 43 -13.86 -2.13 41.57
CA GLN A 43 -14.54 -1.49 42.70
C GLN A 43 -15.85 -2.17 43.15
N ARG A 44 -16.40 -3.09 42.36
CA ARG A 44 -17.65 -3.79 42.70
C ARG A 44 -17.50 -4.95 43.69
N GLN A 45 -16.33 -5.17 44.27
CA GLN A 45 -16.19 -6.15 45.34
C GLN A 45 -16.85 -5.61 46.61
N VAL A 46 -17.93 -6.25 47.03
CA VAL A 46 -18.61 -5.94 48.31
C VAL A 46 -17.59 -6.17 49.42
N LYS A 47 -17.24 -5.13 50.17
CA LYS A 47 -16.37 -5.26 51.33
C LYS A 47 -17.16 -5.95 52.45
N TYR A 48 -16.75 -7.14 52.82
CA TYR A 48 -17.26 -7.86 53.98
C TYR A 48 -16.40 -7.52 55.19
N GLU A 49 -17.05 -7.23 56.31
CA GLU A 49 -16.40 -7.09 57.60
C GLU A 49 -16.21 -8.48 58.19
N GLU A 50 -14.98 -8.88 58.46
CA GLU A 50 -14.70 -10.17 59.09
C GLU A 50 -15.02 -10.11 60.59
N ILE A 51 -15.90 -11.00 61.01
CA ILE A 51 -16.37 -11.06 62.42
C ILE A 51 -16.01 -12.44 62.97
N ALA A 52 -15.49 -12.46 64.17
CA ALA A 52 -15.25 -13.72 64.89
C ALA A 52 -16.57 -14.40 65.26
N TRP A 53 -16.61 -15.74 65.24
CA TRP A 53 -17.78 -16.51 65.66
C TRP A 53 -18.20 -16.16 67.08
N SER A 54 -17.28 -16.14 68.03
CA SER A 54 -17.51 -15.77 69.42
C SER A 54 -16.54 -14.66 69.83
N PRO A 55 -16.99 -13.62 70.58
CA PRO A 55 -18.37 -13.38 70.97
C PRO A 55 -19.22 -12.63 69.93
N ALA A 56 -18.58 -11.99 68.91
CA ALA A 56 -19.20 -10.97 68.10
C ALA A 56 -20.41 -11.48 67.25
N PHE A 57 -20.33 -12.61 66.61
CA PHE A 57 -21.43 -13.15 65.80
C PHE A 57 -22.57 -13.65 66.71
N VAL A 58 -22.21 -14.33 67.79
CA VAL A 58 -23.18 -14.83 68.79
C VAL A 58 -24.00 -13.67 69.37
N ASP A 59 -23.39 -12.55 69.72
CA ASP A 59 -24.07 -11.37 70.21
C ASP A 59 -24.99 -10.71 69.17
N LEU A 60 -24.59 -10.73 67.89
CA LEU A 60 -25.42 -10.23 66.78
C LEU A 60 -26.68 -11.09 66.60
N VAL A 61 -26.56 -12.41 66.70
CA VAL A 61 -27.68 -13.35 66.60
C VAL A 61 -28.62 -13.15 67.78
N LYS A 62 -28.12 -13.14 69.05
CA LYS A 62 -28.93 -12.95 70.28
C LYS A 62 -29.65 -11.63 70.31
N ASN A 63 -29.11 -10.59 69.70
CA ASN A 63 -29.72 -9.26 69.63
C ASN A 63 -30.59 -9.04 68.38
N ASN A 64 -30.93 -10.09 67.64
CA ASN A 64 -31.76 -10.03 66.43
C ASN A 64 -31.28 -9.01 65.40
N ARG A 65 -29.95 -8.80 65.28
CA ARG A 65 -29.36 -7.82 64.36
C ARG A 65 -29.01 -8.40 63.00
N ILE A 66 -29.24 -9.69 62.75
CA ILE A 66 -28.98 -10.36 61.51
C ILE A 66 -30.25 -10.38 60.65
N ARG A 67 -30.15 -9.93 59.41
CA ARG A 67 -31.29 -9.82 58.50
C ARG A 67 -31.35 -10.97 57.50
N ASP A 68 -30.19 -11.35 56.92
CA ASP A 68 -30.02 -12.46 55.96
C ASP A 68 -28.73 -13.18 56.27
N CYS A 69 -28.75 -14.51 56.18
CA CYS A 69 -27.59 -15.35 56.42
C CYS A 69 -27.46 -16.37 55.30
N GLU A 70 -26.29 -16.47 54.68
CA GLU A 70 -25.97 -17.47 53.68
C GLU A 70 -24.76 -18.30 54.15
N ILE A 71 -24.90 -19.60 54.11
CA ILE A 71 -23.79 -20.52 54.34
C ILE A 71 -23.17 -20.80 52.96
N VAL A 72 -21.93 -20.37 52.78
CA VAL A 72 -21.23 -20.53 51.51
C VAL A 72 -20.20 -21.65 51.64
N ARG A 73 -20.34 -22.69 50.79
CA ARG A 73 -19.38 -23.74 50.68
C ARG A 73 -18.52 -23.51 49.46
N ASP A 74 -17.22 -23.38 49.67
CA ASP A 74 -16.24 -23.31 48.56
C ASP A 74 -15.98 -24.71 48.02
N LEU A 75 -16.33 -24.94 46.75
CA LEU A 75 -16.14 -26.22 46.08
C LEU A 75 -14.66 -26.59 45.85
N ALA A 76 -13.75 -25.68 46.03
CA ALA A 76 -12.33 -25.88 45.73
C ALA A 76 -11.44 -26.00 46.97
N GLY A 77 -11.90 -25.62 48.10
CA GLY A 77 -11.21 -25.75 49.37
C GLY A 77 -12.22 -26.05 50.49
N ASN A 78 -11.82 -26.82 51.43
CA ASN A 78 -12.64 -27.20 52.60
C ASN A 78 -13.05 -25.96 53.51
N ASN A 79 -13.10 -24.80 52.92
CA ASN A 79 -13.44 -23.58 53.66
C ASN A 79 -14.95 -23.28 53.52
N GLU A 80 -15.63 -23.42 54.64
CA GLU A 80 -16.99 -22.96 54.75
C GLU A 80 -16.99 -21.63 55.54
N TYR A 81 -17.85 -20.72 55.15
CA TYR A 81 -18.01 -19.46 55.84
C TYR A 81 -19.47 -19.01 55.82
N ILE A 82 -19.86 -18.27 56.82
CA ILE A 82 -21.19 -17.67 56.95
C ILE A 82 -21.06 -16.22 56.53
N ARG A 83 -21.88 -15.77 55.58
CA ARG A 83 -21.98 -14.37 55.23
C ARG A 83 -23.40 -13.88 55.31
N GLY A 84 -23.57 -12.59 55.55
CA GLY A 84 -24.91 -12.04 55.68
C GLY A 84 -24.91 -10.53 55.79
N LYS A 85 -26.07 -10.00 56.15
CA LYS A 85 -26.28 -8.59 56.38
C LYS A 85 -26.62 -8.37 57.85
N LYS A 86 -25.86 -7.50 58.51
CA LYS A 86 -26.16 -7.05 59.86
C LYS A 86 -26.72 -5.63 59.89
N LEU A 87 -27.58 -5.35 60.83
CA LEU A 87 -28.08 -4.02 61.11
C LEU A 87 -27.17 -3.34 62.12
N ASP A 88 -26.52 -2.25 61.71
CA ASP A 88 -25.70 -1.43 62.58
C ASP A 88 -26.35 -0.02 62.68
N GLY A 89 -27.24 0.13 63.62
CA GLY A 89 -28.15 1.30 63.69
C GLY A 89 -29.11 1.36 62.51
N SER A 90 -29.00 2.40 61.67
CA SER A 90 -29.78 2.57 60.46
C SER A 90 -29.03 2.07 59.19
N LYS A 91 -27.79 1.60 59.27
CA LYS A 91 -27.00 1.10 58.15
C LYS A 91 -26.99 -0.40 58.11
N VAL A 92 -27.14 -0.95 56.86
CA VAL A 92 -26.95 -2.36 56.60
C VAL A 92 -25.50 -2.58 56.15
N THR A 93 -24.75 -3.37 56.93
CA THR A 93 -23.37 -3.73 56.63
C THR A 93 -23.27 -5.23 56.31
N HIS A 94 -22.34 -5.59 55.37
CA HIS A 94 -22.12 -6.97 55.05
C HIS A 94 -21.05 -7.56 55.95
N PHE A 95 -21.31 -8.74 56.49
CA PHE A 95 -20.36 -9.45 57.32
C PHE A 95 -19.98 -10.81 56.77
N ARG A 96 -18.83 -11.34 57.17
CA ARG A 96 -18.35 -12.68 56.92
C ARG A 96 -17.78 -13.27 58.20
N VAL A 97 -18.19 -14.48 58.49
CA VAL A 97 -17.67 -15.28 59.59
C VAL A 97 -16.98 -16.51 59.05
N ASN A 98 -15.69 -16.62 59.24
CA ASN A 98 -14.91 -17.79 58.85
C ASN A 98 -15.09 -18.85 59.98
N THR A 99 -15.90 -19.85 59.73
CA THR A 99 -16.16 -20.95 60.66
C THR A 99 -16.46 -22.23 59.91
N ILE A 100 -16.17 -23.37 60.54
CA ILE A 100 -16.55 -24.67 60.00
C ILE A 100 -18.02 -24.89 60.38
N VAL A 101 -18.86 -25.10 59.39
CA VAL A 101 -20.30 -25.31 59.60
C VAL A 101 -20.51 -26.79 59.96
N THR A 102 -20.67 -27.07 61.24
CA THR A 102 -20.98 -28.38 61.76
C THR A 102 -22.49 -28.53 62.01
N GLU A 103 -22.98 -29.75 62.23
CA GLU A 103 -24.37 -29.97 62.64
C GLU A 103 -24.72 -29.15 63.91
N TYR A 104 -23.75 -28.98 64.76
CA TYR A 104 -23.92 -28.14 65.97
C TYR A 104 -24.15 -26.68 65.65
N THR A 105 -23.41 -26.12 64.72
CA THR A 105 -23.60 -24.70 64.30
C THR A 105 -24.93 -24.51 63.58
N GLN A 106 -25.38 -25.49 62.80
CA GLN A 106 -26.70 -25.44 62.15
C GLN A 106 -27.82 -25.49 63.19
N LYS A 107 -27.78 -26.47 64.10
CA LYS A 107 -28.75 -26.61 65.19
C LYS A 107 -28.82 -25.33 66.03
N TRP A 108 -27.67 -24.75 66.33
CA TRP A 108 -27.60 -23.51 67.11
C TRP A 108 -28.23 -22.32 66.35
N LEU A 109 -28.07 -22.23 65.02
CA LEU A 109 -28.71 -21.18 64.19
C LEU A 109 -30.23 -21.37 64.14
N ASP A 110 -30.69 -22.64 64.01
CA ASP A 110 -32.12 -22.98 63.99
C ASP A 110 -32.77 -22.67 65.32
N GLU A 111 -32.13 -23.03 66.46
CA GLU A 111 -32.61 -22.75 67.85
C GLU A 111 -32.71 -21.24 68.13
N ASN A 112 -31.86 -20.40 67.47
CA ASN A 112 -31.92 -18.95 67.64
C ASN A 112 -32.72 -18.25 66.49
N GLY A 113 -33.46 -18.99 65.67
CA GLY A 113 -34.40 -18.45 64.71
C GLY A 113 -33.72 -17.74 63.51
N VAL A 114 -32.49 -18.03 63.21
CA VAL A 114 -31.77 -17.46 62.07
C VAL A 114 -32.01 -18.28 60.82
N SER A 115 -32.77 -17.73 59.86
CA SER A 115 -32.91 -18.38 58.54
C SER A 115 -31.66 -18.27 57.71
N TYR A 116 -31.22 -19.37 57.11
CA TYR A 116 -30.04 -19.41 56.25
C TYR A 116 -30.31 -20.18 54.98
N GLN A 117 -29.55 -19.85 53.90
CA GLN A 117 -29.58 -20.55 52.64
C GLN A 117 -28.19 -21.06 52.31
N TYR A 118 -28.13 -22.29 51.75
CA TYR A 118 -26.88 -22.81 51.23
C TYR A 118 -26.60 -22.25 49.84
N LYS A 119 -25.41 -21.72 49.66
CA LYS A 119 -24.95 -21.20 48.36
C LYS A 119 -23.61 -21.80 48.00
N SER A 120 -23.61 -22.58 46.94
CA SER A 120 -22.37 -23.07 46.37
C SER A 120 -21.77 -21.96 45.46
N GLN A 121 -20.56 -21.56 45.69
CA GLN A 121 -19.84 -20.67 44.85
C GLN A 121 -18.67 -21.42 44.19
N ASN A 122 -18.55 -21.29 42.87
CA ASN A 122 -17.37 -21.75 42.15
C ASN A 122 -16.51 -20.51 41.83
N PRO A 123 -15.57 -20.14 42.70
CA PRO A 123 -14.75 -18.94 42.52
C PRO A 123 -13.84 -19.04 41.30
N TYR A 124 -13.47 -20.27 40.89
CA TYR A 124 -12.55 -20.49 39.78
C TYR A 124 -13.11 -20.03 38.44
N LEU A 125 -14.40 -20.25 38.16
CA LEU A 125 -15.01 -19.81 36.92
C LEU A 125 -14.93 -18.28 36.74
N TRP A 126 -15.26 -17.53 37.80
CA TRP A 126 -15.19 -16.07 37.77
C TRP A 126 -13.74 -15.57 37.72
N GLN A 127 -12.81 -16.24 38.36
CA GLN A 127 -11.40 -15.89 38.33
C GLN A 127 -10.78 -16.17 36.95
N ILE A 128 -11.12 -17.31 36.33
CA ILE A 128 -10.70 -17.64 34.98
C ILE A 128 -11.27 -16.65 33.96
N ILE A 129 -12.57 -16.33 34.03
CA ILE A 129 -13.21 -15.38 33.13
C ILE A 129 -12.59 -13.99 33.29
N SER A 130 -12.41 -13.51 34.52
CA SER A 130 -11.84 -12.19 34.77
C SER A 130 -10.38 -12.06 34.34
N SER A 131 -9.59 -13.13 34.39
CA SER A 131 -8.21 -13.15 33.91
C SER A 131 -8.11 -13.36 32.39
N ALA A 132 -9.06 -14.10 31.79
CA ALA A 132 -9.06 -14.36 30.35
C ALA A 132 -9.48 -13.13 29.52
N ILE A 133 -10.39 -12.28 30.03
CA ILE A 133 -10.87 -11.09 29.30
C ILE A 133 -9.73 -10.13 28.91
N PRO A 134 -8.81 -9.71 29.80
CA PRO A 134 -7.69 -8.86 29.43
C PRO A 134 -6.76 -9.50 28.41
N LEU A 135 -6.52 -10.80 28.54
CA LEU A 135 -5.68 -11.56 27.61
C LEU A 135 -6.29 -11.63 26.22
N LEU A 136 -7.59 -11.94 26.12
CA LEU A 136 -8.32 -11.95 24.84
C LEU A 136 -8.37 -10.58 24.18
N LEU A 137 -8.57 -9.51 24.94
CA LEU A 137 -8.50 -8.15 24.47
C LEU A 137 -7.11 -7.82 23.92
N PHE A 138 -6.04 -8.20 24.62
CA PHE A 138 -4.67 -7.99 24.19
C PHE A 138 -4.35 -8.75 22.90
N ILE A 139 -4.75 -10.01 22.79
CA ILE A 139 -4.59 -10.83 21.57
C ILE A 139 -5.39 -10.23 20.41
N GLY A 140 -6.63 -9.80 20.64
CA GLY A 140 -7.46 -9.15 19.63
C GLY A 140 -6.85 -7.85 19.11
N LEU A 141 -6.23 -7.10 20.00
CA LEU A 141 -5.53 -5.85 19.73
C LEU A 141 -4.27 -6.06 18.92
N LEU A 142 -3.45 -7.08 19.28
CA LEU A 142 -2.29 -7.50 18.50
C LEU A 142 -2.69 -7.98 17.12
N TYR A 143 -3.74 -8.79 17.01
CA TYR A 143 -4.27 -9.29 15.74
C TYR A 143 -4.73 -8.14 14.82
N PHE A 144 -5.48 -7.19 15.37
CA PHE A 144 -5.91 -6.00 14.63
C PHE A 144 -4.73 -5.15 14.16
N PHE A 145 -3.73 -4.94 15.02
CA PHE A 145 -2.51 -4.21 14.67
C PHE A 145 -1.73 -4.91 13.57
N PHE A 146 -1.57 -6.24 13.67
CA PHE A 146 -0.84 -7.05 12.70
C PHE A 146 -1.51 -7.04 11.33
N ILE A 147 -2.85 -7.20 11.28
CA ILE A 147 -3.60 -7.10 10.01
C ILE A 147 -3.49 -5.71 9.40
N ARG A 148 -3.58 -4.66 10.21
CA ARG A 148 -3.44 -3.29 9.73
C ARG A 148 -2.04 -3.03 9.18
N GLN A 149 -1.01 -3.54 9.83
CA GLN A 149 0.38 -3.42 9.39
C GLN A 149 0.63 -4.20 8.09
N MET A 150 0.09 -5.42 7.96
CA MET A 150 0.16 -6.20 6.73
C MET A 150 -0.56 -5.50 5.57
N LYS A 151 -1.73 -4.90 5.79
CA LYS A 151 -2.44 -4.14 4.74
C LYS A 151 -1.67 -2.88 4.30
N MET A 152 -0.92 -2.24 5.19
CA MET A 152 -0.06 -1.11 4.84
C MET A 152 1.21 -1.54 4.11
N ALA A 153 1.86 -2.62 4.55
CA ALA A 153 3.04 -3.19 3.90
C ALA A 153 2.71 -3.75 2.50
N GLY A 154 1.57 -4.43 2.35
CA GLY A 154 1.11 -4.95 1.05
C GLY A 154 0.83 -3.86 0.01
N ARG A 155 0.36 -2.69 0.41
CA ARG A 155 0.16 -1.55 -0.50
C ARG A 155 1.48 -0.95 -0.99
N GLY A 156 2.53 -0.95 -0.18
CA GLY A 156 3.86 -0.50 -0.57
C GLY A 156 4.50 -1.45 -1.59
N ALA A 157 4.49 -2.75 -1.32
CA ALA A 157 5.09 -3.76 -2.20
C ALA A 157 4.40 -3.83 -3.58
N MET A 158 3.07 -3.68 -3.65
CA MET A 158 2.33 -3.66 -4.93
C MET A 158 2.55 -2.39 -5.76
N SER A 159 3.06 -1.29 -5.19
CA SER A 159 3.31 -0.06 -5.95
C SER A 159 4.64 -0.06 -6.69
N PHE A 160 5.59 -0.93 -6.36
CA PHE A 160 6.89 -1.00 -7.04
C PHE A 160 6.80 -1.51 -8.48
N GLY A 161 5.78 -2.31 -8.82
CA GLY A 161 5.57 -2.83 -10.17
C GLY A 161 4.76 -1.92 -11.10
N LYS A 162 4.25 -0.77 -10.62
CA LYS A 162 3.50 0.14 -11.48
C LYS A 162 4.44 0.95 -12.36
N SER A 163 4.11 1.03 -13.63
CA SER A 163 4.83 1.85 -14.59
C SER A 163 4.89 3.31 -14.15
N ARG A 164 6.07 3.92 -14.28
CA ARG A 164 6.27 5.36 -14.13
C ARG A 164 6.01 6.12 -15.44
N ALA A 165 5.42 5.46 -16.43
CA ALA A 165 5.12 6.09 -17.71
C ALA A 165 4.31 7.37 -17.48
N ARG A 166 4.81 8.47 -18.02
CA ARG A 166 4.14 9.77 -17.95
C ARG A 166 3.17 9.88 -19.11
N MET A 167 1.89 9.85 -18.81
CA MET A 167 0.87 10.17 -19.78
C MET A 167 0.88 11.69 -20.00
N LEU A 168 1.23 12.12 -21.19
CA LEU A 168 1.04 13.51 -21.64
C LEU A 168 -0.42 13.63 -22.12
N THR A 169 -1.26 14.17 -21.23
CA THR A 169 -2.70 14.38 -21.49
C THR A 169 -2.90 15.47 -22.56
N ARG A 170 -3.99 15.37 -23.30
CA ARG A 170 -4.39 16.19 -24.46
C ARG A 170 -4.33 17.71 -24.29
N ASP A 171 -4.18 18.27 -23.09
CA ASP A 171 -4.53 19.67 -22.82
C ASP A 171 -3.36 20.62 -22.55
N ARG A 172 -2.10 20.20 -22.67
CA ARG A 172 -0.97 21.11 -22.45
C ARG A 172 0.06 21.00 -23.54
N ASN A 173 0.09 22.01 -24.42
CA ASN A 173 1.10 22.26 -25.46
C ASN A 173 1.38 21.03 -26.32
N LEU A 174 0.44 20.67 -27.18
CA LEU A 174 0.64 19.69 -28.23
C LEU A 174 1.77 20.17 -29.14
N ILE A 175 2.91 19.51 -29.06
CA ILE A 175 4.00 19.66 -30.01
C ILE A 175 3.52 19.07 -31.33
N THR A 176 3.63 19.82 -32.41
CA THR A 176 3.25 19.43 -33.76
C THR A 176 4.45 19.60 -34.71
N PHE A 177 4.33 19.22 -35.96
CA PHE A 177 5.39 19.47 -36.94
C PHE A 177 5.74 20.95 -37.15
N LYS A 178 4.88 21.88 -36.73
CA LYS A 178 5.20 23.31 -36.70
C LYS A 178 6.31 23.66 -35.72
N ASP A 179 6.55 22.82 -34.75
CA ASP A 179 7.59 22.95 -33.71
C ASP A 179 8.86 22.17 -34.04
N VAL A 180 8.85 21.44 -35.16
CA VAL A 180 9.96 20.60 -35.65
C VAL A 180 10.47 21.17 -36.97
N ALA A 181 11.76 21.09 -37.24
CA ALA A 181 12.35 21.47 -38.52
C ALA A 181 13.67 20.74 -38.75
N GLY A 182 14.07 20.63 -40.04
CA GLY A 182 15.34 20.06 -40.44
C GLY A 182 15.42 18.54 -40.37
N ILE A 183 14.27 17.88 -40.49
CA ILE A 183 14.13 16.43 -40.55
C ILE A 183 13.04 16.01 -41.55
N ASP A 184 13.02 16.68 -42.71
CA ASP A 184 11.94 16.57 -43.69
C ASP A 184 11.75 15.13 -44.19
N GLU A 185 12.84 14.38 -44.38
CA GLU A 185 12.82 12.97 -44.80
C GLU A 185 12.16 12.06 -43.72
N ALA A 186 12.53 12.27 -42.48
CA ALA A 186 11.92 11.52 -41.36
C ALA A 186 10.44 11.91 -41.20
N GLU A 187 10.05 13.16 -41.47
CA GLU A 187 8.67 13.63 -41.44
C GLU A 187 7.82 12.93 -42.52
N GLU A 188 8.33 12.78 -43.74
CA GLU A 188 7.63 12.06 -44.79
C GLU A 188 7.42 10.58 -44.41
N GLU A 189 8.44 9.92 -43.84
CA GLU A 189 8.35 8.51 -43.45
C GLU A 189 7.31 8.24 -42.33
N VAL A 190 7.10 9.20 -41.42
CA VAL A 190 6.12 9.04 -40.33
C VAL A 190 4.69 9.46 -40.71
N GLN A 191 4.49 10.06 -41.88
CA GLN A 191 3.17 10.54 -42.31
C GLN A 191 2.14 9.39 -42.39
N GLU A 192 2.56 8.22 -42.90
CA GLU A 192 1.70 7.03 -42.95
C GLU A 192 1.24 6.58 -41.57
N ILE A 193 2.11 6.69 -40.56
CA ILE A 193 1.82 6.35 -39.19
C ILE A 193 0.78 7.29 -38.60
N ILE A 194 0.89 8.58 -38.89
CA ILE A 194 -0.07 9.60 -38.43
C ILE A 194 -1.44 9.37 -39.07
N GLU A 195 -1.50 9.07 -40.34
CA GLU A 195 -2.77 8.77 -41.03
C GLU A 195 -3.45 7.54 -40.42
N PHE A 196 -2.69 6.48 -40.13
CA PHE A 196 -3.21 5.31 -39.45
C PHE A 196 -3.77 5.66 -38.05
N LEU A 197 -3.01 6.39 -37.25
CA LEU A 197 -3.47 6.77 -35.89
C LEU A 197 -4.72 7.65 -35.92
N LYS A 198 -4.91 8.46 -36.98
CA LYS A 198 -6.12 9.27 -37.21
C LYS A 198 -7.35 8.40 -37.55
N ASP A 199 -7.18 7.38 -38.37
CA ASP A 199 -8.27 6.46 -38.77
C ASP A 199 -7.79 5.01 -38.96
N PRO A 200 -7.60 4.25 -37.89
CA PRO A 200 -7.13 2.87 -37.92
C PRO A 200 -8.05 1.95 -38.74
N LYS A 201 -9.37 2.20 -38.73
CA LYS A 201 -10.36 1.35 -39.39
C LYS A 201 -10.31 1.42 -40.88
N ARG A 202 -9.91 2.54 -41.47
CA ARG A 202 -9.75 2.71 -42.91
C ARG A 202 -8.62 1.82 -43.44
N PHE A 203 -7.50 1.81 -42.77
CA PHE A 203 -6.32 1.00 -43.17
C PHE A 203 -6.59 -0.51 -43.07
N THR A 204 -7.30 -0.93 -41.98
CA THR A 204 -7.66 -2.35 -41.79
C THR A 204 -8.57 -2.86 -42.92
N LYS A 205 -9.53 -2.05 -43.39
CA LYS A 205 -10.42 -2.41 -44.51
C LYS A 205 -9.69 -2.57 -45.85
N LEU A 206 -8.61 -1.85 -46.04
CA LEU A 206 -7.79 -1.91 -47.27
C LEU A 206 -6.76 -3.06 -47.26
N GLY A 207 -6.67 -3.83 -46.15
CA GLY A 207 -5.71 -4.94 -46.04
C GLY A 207 -4.26 -4.49 -45.83
N GLY A 208 -4.03 -3.21 -45.52
CA GLY A 208 -2.71 -2.66 -45.26
C GLY A 208 -2.11 -3.25 -43.98
N ARG A 209 -0.85 -3.65 -44.04
CA ARG A 209 -0.06 -4.05 -42.88
C ARG A 209 0.64 -2.82 -42.31
N ILE A 210 0.27 -2.40 -41.15
CA ILE A 210 0.87 -1.26 -40.48
C ILE A 210 1.95 -1.75 -39.52
N PRO A 211 3.09 -1.04 -39.43
CA PRO A 211 4.16 -1.41 -38.51
C PRO A 211 3.65 -1.38 -37.06
N LYS A 212 3.92 -2.43 -36.29
CA LYS A 212 3.62 -2.48 -34.89
C LYS A 212 4.53 -1.54 -34.07
N GLY A 213 5.75 -1.42 -34.52
CA GLY A 213 6.78 -0.64 -33.91
C GLY A 213 7.69 0.09 -34.88
N VAL A 214 8.09 1.26 -34.49
CA VAL A 214 9.00 2.15 -35.23
C VAL A 214 10.21 2.47 -34.36
N MET A 215 11.39 2.31 -34.96
CA MET A 215 12.66 2.62 -34.31
C MET A 215 13.19 3.94 -34.86
N LEU A 216 13.32 4.96 -34.04
CA LEU A 216 13.99 6.21 -34.35
C LEU A 216 15.49 6.08 -34.06
N VAL A 217 16.32 6.17 -35.07
CA VAL A 217 17.77 6.01 -34.99
C VAL A 217 18.44 7.34 -35.32
N GLY A 218 19.48 7.74 -34.60
CA GLY A 218 20.24 8.93 -34.93
C GLY A 218 21.16 9.40 -33.83
N ALA A 219 22.01 10.35 -34.10
CA ALA A 219 22.95 10.91 -33.13
C ALA A 219 22.20 11.52 -31.91
N PRO A 220 22.81 11.66 -30.73
CA PRO A 220 22.22 12.38 -29.62
C PRO A 220 21.93 13.83 -30.02
N GLY A 221 20.78 14.34 -29.60
CA GLY A 221 20.37 15.73 -29.86
C GLY A 221 19.73 15.99 -31.24
N THR A 222 19.50 14.98 -32.10
CA THR A 222 18.83 15.16 -33.40
C THR A 222 17.32 15.38 -33.32
N GLY A 223 16.70 15.30 -32.12
CA GLY A 223 15.28 15.59 -31.95
C GLY A 223 14.34 14.38 -31.99
N LYS A 224 14.84 13.14 -31.84
CA LYS A 224 14.03 11.90 -31.85
C LYS A 224 12.83 11.94 -30.89
N THR A 225 13.04 12.35 -29.67
CA THR A 225 11.97 12.49 -28.65
C THR A 225 10.98 13.58 -29.04
N LEU A 226 11.45 14.66 -29.70
CA LEU A 226 10.60 15.75 -30.19
C LEU A 226 9.73 15.27 -31.35
N LEU A 227 10.31 14.54 -32.29
CA LEU A 227 9.60 13.92 -33.43
C LEU A 227 8.51 12.97 -32.93
N ALA A 228 8.81 12.08 -31.97
CA ALA A 228 7.82 11.18 -31.42
C ALA A 228 6.61 11.93 -30.78
N LYS A 229 6.87 13.03 -30.09
CA LYS A 229 5.82 13.91 -29.56
C LYS A 229 5.03 14.62 -30.65
N ALA A 230 5.70 15.04 -31.74
CA ALA A 230 5.04 15.70 -32.86
C ALA A 230 4.10 14.73 -33.60
N ILE A 231 4.50 13.48 -33.80
CA ILE A 231 3.64 12.42 -34.35
C ILE A 231 2.35 12.30 -33.53
N ALA A 232 2.47 12.17 -32.21
CA ALA A 232 1.31 12.07 -31.32
C ALA A 232 0.42 13.31 -31.35
N GLY A 233 1.02 14.49 -31.36
CA GLY A 233 0.30 15.77 -31.43
C GLY A 233 -0.43 15.95 -32.77
N GLU A 234 0.18 15.60 -33.89
CA GLU A 234 -0.42 15.67 -35.20
C GLU A 234 -1.57 14.66 -35.39
N ALA A 235 -1.38 13.45 -34.84
CA ALA A 235 -2.43 12.44 -34.82
C ALA A 235 -3.50 12.70 -33.75
N LYS A 236 -3.27 13.63 -32.80
CA LYS A 236 -4.15 13.95 -31.67
C LYS A 236 -4.46 12.75 -30.78
N VAL A 237 -3.49 11.86 -30.57
CA VAL A 237 -3.60 10.67 -29.72
C VAL A 237 -2.82 10.80 -28.43
N PRO A 238 -3.16 10.05 -27.37
CA PRO A 238 -2.40 9.99 -26.13
C PRO A 238 -0.96 9.53 -26.37
N PHE A 239 -0.02 10.13 -25.62
CA PHE A 239 1.39 9.82 -25.68
C PHE A 239 1.89 9.35 -24.32
N PHE A 240 2.36 8.11 -24.24
CA PHE A 240 2.98 7.53 -23.06
C PHE A 240 4.48 7.50 -23.24
N SER A 241 5.24 8.14 -22.37
CA SER A 241 6.71 8.19 -22.47
C SER A 241 7.36 7.54 -21.25
N ILE A 242 8.34 6.70 -21.51
CA ILE A 242 9.19 6.06 -20.52
C ILE A 242 10.63 5.99 -21.05
N SER A 243 11.61 6.05 -20.14
CA SER A 243 13.01 5.77 -20.51
C SER A 243 13.31 4.28 -20.37
N GLY A 244 14.13 3.73 -21.27
CA GLY A 244 14.65 2.37 -21.16
C GLY A 244 15.37 2.14 -19.82
N SER A 245 16.02 3.15 -19.27
CA SER A 245 16.65 3.09 -17.96
C SER A 245 15.66 2.88 -16.81
N ASP A 246 14.40 3.32 -16.95
CA ASP A 246 13.36 3.12 -15.93
C ASP A 246 12.94 1.65 -15.78
N PHE A 247 13.29 0.80 -16.74
CA PHE A 247 13.06 -0.64 -16.69
C PHE A 247 14.19 -1.41 -16.00
N VAL A 248 15.38 -0.81 -15.88
CA VAL A 248 16.55 -1.43 -15.24
C VAL A 248 16.52 -1.11 -13.75
N GLU A 249 16.12 -2.08 -12.94
CA GLU A 249 16.03 -1.95 -11.49
C GLU A 249 16.89 -3.03 -10.82
N MET A 250 17.21 -2.86 -9.55
CA MET A 250 17.99 -3.85 -8.79
C MET A 250 17.18 -5.09 -8.38
N PHE A 251 15.85 -5.04 -8.50
CA PHE A 251 14.96 -6.12 -8.08
C PHE A 251 14.46 -6.92 -9.27
N VAL A 252 14.72 -8.21 -9.25
CA VAL A 252 14.31 -9.15 -10.31
C VAL A 252 12.78 -9.10 -10.54
N GLY A 253 12.37 -8.96 -11.80
CA GLY A 253 10.98 -8.98 -12.22
C GLY A 253 10.23 -7.65 -12.16
N VAL A 254 10.80 -6.60 -11.54
CA VAL A 254 10.16 -5.27 -11.49
C VAL A 254 10.10 -4.64 -12.87
N GLY A 255 11.19 -4.68 -13.64
CA GLY A 255 11.25 -4.19 -15.00
C GLY A 255 10.21 -4.86 -15.91
N ALA A 256 10.13 -6.19 -15.87
CA ALA A 256 9.13 -6.96 -16.63
C ALA A 256 7.69 -6.63 -16.24
N SER A 257 7.42 -6.35 -14.96
CA SER A 257 6.10 -5.92 -14.49
C SER A 257 5.74 -4.53 -15.01
N ARG A 258 6.70 -3.59 -15.03
CA ARG A 258 6.49 -2.24 -15.59
C ARG A 258 6.21 -2.26 -17.08
N VAL A 259 6.91 -3.11 -17.83
CA VAL A 259 6.62 -3.33 -19.24
C VAL A 259 5.17 -3.73 -19.42
N ARG A 260 4.72 -4.80 -18.76
CA ARG A 260 3.33 -5.28 -18.85
C ARG A 260 2.30 -4.21 -18.46
N ASP A 261 2.54 -3.47 -17.39
CA ASP A 261 1.62 -2.39 -16.96
C ASP A 261 1.54 -1.28 -18.02
N MET A 262 2.66 -0.87 -18.60
CA MET A 262 2.71 0.13 -19.67
C MET A 262 1.90 -0.30 -20.89
N PHE A 263 2.08 -1.53 -21.34
CA PHE A 263 1.32 -2.07 -22.46
C PHE A 263 -0.16 -2.18 -22.19
N GLN A 264 -0.56 -2.60 -20.98
CA GLN A 264 -1.96 -2.62 -20.56
C GLN A 264 -2.58 -1.22 -20.53
N GLN A 265 -1.81 -0.21 -20.12
CA GLN A 265 -2.28 1.17 -20.15
C GLN A 265 -2.45 1.67 -21.59
N GLY A 266 -1.51 1.35 -22.47
CA GLY A 266 -1.64 1.66 -23.90
C GLY A 266 -2.91 1.06 -24.50
N LYS A 267 -3.18 -0.23 -24.28
CA LYS A 267 -4.41 -0.90 -24.74
C LYS A 267 -5.68 -0.21 -24.27
N LYS A 268 -5.71 0.25 -23.03
CA LYS A 268 -6.87 0.96 -22.45
C LYS A 268 -7.14 2.33 -23.08
N HIS A 269 -6.12 2.95 -23.65
CA HIS A 269 -6.20 4.31 -24.19
C HIS A 269 -6.00 4.35 -25.71
N ALA A 270 -6.16 3.24 -26.39
CA ALA A 270 -6.05 3.16 -27.84
C ALA A 270 -7.14 4.03 -28.53
N PRO A 271 -6.80 4.74 -29.66
CA PRO A 271 -5.49 4.77 -30.27
C PRO A 271 -4.47 5.62 -29.49
N CYS A 272 -3.22 5.16 -29.39
CA CYS A 272 -2.16 5.88 -28.64
C CYS A 272 -0.75 5.53 -29.15
N ILE A 273 0.23 6.33 -28.72
CA ILE A 273 1.65 6.05 -28.92
C ILE A 273 2.29 5.68 -27.57
N ILE A 274 3.04 4.58 -27.54
CA ILE A 274 3.96 4.21 -26.47
C ILE A 274 5.37 4.53 -26.94
N PHE A 275 6.02 5.49 -26.28
CA PHE A 275 7.37 5.91 -26.59
C PHE A 275 8.37 5.41 -25.57
N ILE A 276 9.40 4.71 -26.03
CA ILE A 276 10.49 4.20 -25.21
C ILE A 276 11.77 4.91 -25.65
N ASP A 277 12.24 5.85 -24.83
CA ASP A 277 13.51 6.52 -25.07
C ASP A 277 14.69 5.65 -24.58
N GLU A 278 15.84 5.78 -25.19
CA GLU A 278 17.05 5.04 -24.83
C GLU A 278 16.82 3.52 -24.71
N ILE A 279 16.15 2.93 -25.72
CA ILE A 279 15.81 1.49 -25.71
C ILE A 279 17.05 0.59 -25.56
N ASP A 280 18.24 1.07 -25.94
CA ASP A 280 19.52 0.38 -25.78
C ASP A 280 19.92 0.12 -24.32
N ALA A 281 19.30 0.80 -23.35
CA ALA A 281 19.47 0.46 -21.94
C ALA A 281 18.96 -0.95 -21.58
N VAL A 282 17.90 -1.42 -22.25
CA VAL A 282 17.26 -2.73 -22.04
C VAL A 282 17.55 -3.69 -23.20
N GLY A 283 17.58 -3.16 -24.41
CA GLY A 283 17.60 -3.92 -25.67
C GLY A 283 18.98 -4.36 -26.15
N ARG A 284 20.03 -4.31 -25.34
CA ARG A 284 21.38 -4.74 -25.78
C ARG A 284 21.44 -6.23 -26.06
N SER A 285 22.17 -6.57 -27.11
CA SER A 285 22.53 -7.95 -27.47
C SER A 285 23.33 -8.64 -26.36
N ARG A 286 23.17 -9.96 -26.26
CA ARG A 286 23.82 -10.81 -25.27
C ARG A 286 25.33 -10.85 -25.51
N PHE A 287 26.08 -10.17 -24.65
CA PHE A 287 27.52 -10.41 -24.56
C PHE A 287 27.77 -11.41 -23.40
N SER A 288 28.54 -12.46 -23.68
CA SER A 288 28.88 -13.54 -22.75
C SER A 288 29.82 -13.03 -21.64
N GLY A 289 29.31 -12.23 -20.70
CA GLY A 289 30.04 -11.73 -19.54
C GLY A 289 29.42 -12.21 -18.24
N ILE A 290 30.25 -12.77 -17.39
CA ILE A 290 29.89 -13.28 -16.04
C ILE A 290 29.55 -12.09 -15.12
N GLY A 291 28.25 -11.87 -14.82
CA GLY A 291 27.84 -10.85 -13.85
C GLY A 291 26.34 -10.82 -13.62
N GLY A 292 25.90 -10.91 -12.36
CA GLY A 292 24.49 -11.08 -11.92
C GLY A 292 23.52 -9.93 -12.20
N GLY A 293 23.88 -8.90 -12.97
CA GLY A 293 22.99 -7.83 -13.40
C GLY A 293 22.37 -8.07 -14.81
N HIS A 294 22.72 -9.17 -15.45
CA HIS A 294 22.27 -9.49 -16.82
C HIS A 294 20.88 -10.15 -16.83
N ASP A 295 20.56 -10.96 -15.83
CA ASP A 295 19.32 -11.75 -15.78
C ASP A 295 18.06 -10.86 -15.76
N GLU A 296 18.12 -9.73 -15.07
CA GLU A 296 16.97 -8.82 -14.98
C GLU A 296 16.71 -8.09 -16.31
N ARG A 297 17.78 -7.62 -16.96
CA ARG A 297 17.64 -6.96 -18.28
C ARG A 297 17.10 -7.94 -19.32
N GLU A 298 17.59 -9.18 -19.31
CA GLU A 298 17.12 -10.23 -20.22
C GLU A 298 15.65 -10.58 -19.96
N GLN A 299 15.25 -10.69 -18.69
CA GLN A 299 13.86 -10.91 -18.31
C GLN A 299 12.96 -9.75 -18.76
N THR A 300 13.43 -8.53 -18.65
CA THR A 300 12.71 -7.33 -19.07
C THR A 300 12.61 -7.25 -20.60
N LEU A 301 13.69 -7.52 -21.31
CA LEU A 301 13.69 -7.61 -22.77
C LEU A 301 12.72 -8.69 -23.24
N ASN A 302 12.77 -9.89 -22.66
CA ASN A 302 11.85 -10.96 -23.01
C ASN A 302 10.39 -10.57 -22.76
N ALA A 303 10.09 -9.87 -21.67
CA ALA A 303 8.75 -9.34 -21.41
C ALA A 303 8.33 -8.34 -22.48
N LEU A 304 9.22 -7.44 -22.92
CA LEU A 304 8.96 -6.50 -24.00
C LEU A 304 8.64 -7.22 -25.31
N LEU A 305 9.45 -8.21 -25.68
CA LEU A 305 9.24 -9.00 -26.90
C LEU A 305 7.91 -9.75 -26.88
N VAL A 306 7.56 -10.37 -25.73
CA VAL A 306 6.28 -11.09 -25.56
C VAL A 306 5.09 -10.14 -25.67
N GLU A 307 5.16 -8.97 -25.06
CA GLU A 307 4.09 -7.98 -25.14
C GLU A 307 3.94 -7.44 -26.57
N MET A 308 5.03 -7.18 -27.28
CA MET A 308 4.99 -6.76 -28.70
C MET A 308 4.39 -7.84 -29.62
N ASP A 309 4.77 -9.10 -29.42
CA ASP A 309 4.22 -10.21 -30.20
C ASP A 309 2.72 -10.43 -29.93
N GLY A 310 2.28 -10.19 -28.67
CA GLY A 310 0.88 -10.29 -28.21
C GLY A 310 -0.01 -9.12 -28.63
N PHE A 311 0.53 -8.11 -29.33
CA PHE A 311 -0.27 -7.00 -29.86
C PHE A 311 -0.85 -7.32 -31.23
N GLU A 312 -2.15 -7.12 -31.38
CA GLU A 312 -2.80 -7.11 -32.66
C GLU A 312 -2.72 -5.70 -33.26
N THR A 313 -2.37 -5.60 -34.56
CA THR A 313 -2.26 -4.32 -35.27
C THR A 313 -3.57 -3.53 -35.30
N GLN A 314 -4.69 -4.20 -35.05
CA GLN A 314 -6.03 -3.59 -35.01
C GLN A 314 -6.33 -2.78 -33.75
N GLU A 315 -5.51 -2.92 -32.70
CA GLU A 315 -5.74 -2.23 -31.42
C GLU A 315 -5.42 -0.72 -31.48
N GLY A 316 -4.80 -0.24 -32.56
CA GLY A 316 -4.49 1.20 -32.74
C GLY A 316 -3.37 1.71 -31.84
N VAL A 317 -2.55 0.81 -31.26
CA VAL A 317 -1.38 1.17 -30.47
C VAL A 317 -0.13 1.05 -31.33
N ILE A 318 0.68 2.10 -31.36
CA ILE A 318 2.00 2.07 -32.03
C ILE A 318 3.09 2.27 -30.99
N ILE A 319 4.12 1.44 -31.06
CA ILE A 319 5.29 1.53 -30.22
C ILE A 319 6.36 2.28 -30.97
N VAL A 320 6.86 3.37 -30.42
CA VAL A 320 7.97 4.14 -30.98
C VAL A 320 9.14 4.02 -30.01
N ALA A 321 10.28 3.55 -30.46
CA ALA A 321 11.50 3.52 -29.67
C ALA A 321 12.55 4.45 -30.23
N ALA A 322 13.40 5.01 -29.39
CA ALA A 322 14.53 5.82 -29.80
C ALA A 322 15.84 5.25 -29.28
N THR A 323 16.87 5.26 -30.12
CA THR A 323 18.23 4.89 -29.73
C THR A 323 19.27 5.76 -30.44
N ASN A 324 20.39 5.97 -29.77
CA ASN A 324 21.59 6.57 -30.35
C ASN A 324 22.59 5.50 -30.82
N ARG A 325 22.34 4.23 -30.49
CA ARG A 325 23.27 3.11 -30.73
C ARG A 325 22.57 1.89 -31.29
N PRO A 326 22.17 1.93 -32.57
CA PRO A 326 21.50 0.78 -33.17
C PRO A 326 22.39 -0.47 -33.26
N ASP A 327 23.71 -0.28 -33.27
CA ASP A 327 24.73 -1.32 -33.33
C ASP A 327 24.73 -2.29 -32.13
N VAL A 328 24.27 -1.85 -30.98
CA VAL A 328 24.25 -2.67 -29.76
C VAL A 328 22.94 -3.40 -29.50
N LEU A 329 21.90 -3.13 -30.29
CA LEU A 329 20.59 -3.72 -30.10
C LEU A 329 20.54 -5.21 -30.42
N ASP A 330 19.70 -5.94 -29.69
CA ASP A 330 19.42 -7.34 -29.99
C ASP A 330 18.59 -7.44 -31.26
N ASN A 331 19.05 -8.29 -32.21
CA ASN A 331 18.37 -8.54 -33.48
C ASN A 331 16.91 -9.02 -33.30
N ALA A 332 16.59 -9.58 -32.15
CA ALA A 332 15.22 -9.99 -31.86
C ALA A 332 14.22 -8.81 -31.83
N LEU A 333 14.68 -7.61 -31.49
CA LEU A 333 13.85 -6.39 -31.51
C LEU A 333 13.52 -5.93 -32.94
N LEU A 334 14.43 -6.18 -33.88
CA LEU A 334 14.34 -5.72 -35.28
C LEU A 334 13.64 -6.73 -36.21
N ARG A 335 13.11 -7.83 -35.65
CA ARG A 335 12.36 -8.82 -36.42
C ARG A 335 11.00 -8.27 -36.87
N PRO A 336 10.51 -8.70 -38.06
CA PRO A 336 9.18 -8.35 -38.53
C PRO A 336 8.09 -8.66 -37.48
N GLY A 337 7.16 -7.73 -37.32
CA GLY A 337 6.11 -7.80 -36.29
C GLY A 337 6.50 -7.17 -34.94
N ARG A 338 7.70 -6.57 -34.83
CA ARG A 338 8.19 -5.81 -33.69
C ARG A 338 8.57 -4.40 -34.13
N PHE A 339 9.86 -4.03 -34.11
CA PHE A 339 10.33 -2.77 -34.72
C PHE A 339 10.68 -3.00 -36.18
N ASP A 340 9.67 -3.12 -37.02
CA ASP A 340 9.78 -3.48 -38.43
C ASP A 340 10.12 -2.29 -39.32
N ARG A 341 10.01 -1.07 -38.81
CA ARG A 341 10.43 0.14 -39.50
C ARG A 341 11.51 0.87 -38.72
N GLN A 342 12.59 1.24 -39.38
CA GLN A 342 13.64 2.08 -38.80
C GLN A 342 13.65 3.40 -39.57
N ILE A 343 13.57 4.50 -38.82
CA ILE A 343 13.60 5.86 -39.38
C ILE A 343 14.86 6.52 -38.85
N VAL A 344 15.67 6.99 -39.77
CA VAL A 344 16.92 7.67 -39.46
C VAL A 344 16.63 9.18 -39.25
N VAL A 345 17.02 9.70 -38.11
CA VAL A 345 16.92 11.14 -37.83
C VAL A 345 18.33 11.72 -37.87
N ASP A 346 18.68 12.23 -39.03
CA ASP A 346 20.01 12.78 -39.31
C ASP A 346 20.22 14.15 -38.65
N LEU A 347 21.48 14.60 -38.69
CA LEU A 347 21.83 15.95 -38.28
C LEU A 347 21.28 16.96 -39.32
N PRO A 348 20.71 18.08 -38.87
CA PRO A 348 20.12 19.05 -39.80
C PRO A 348 21.18 19.69 -40.71
N ASP A 349 20.83 19.85 -41.96
CA ASP A 349 21.60 20.59 -42.96
C ASP A 349 21.63 22.09 -42.65
N GLN A 350 22.19 22.92 -43.50
CA GLN A 350 22.28 24.36 -43.31
C GLN A 350 20.88 24.99 -43.22
N THR A 351 19.97 24.61 -44.11
CA THR A 351 18.60 25.12 -44.18
C THR A 351 17.79 24.69 -42.96
N GLY A 352 17.95 23.43 -42.55
CA GLY A 352 17.34 22.89 -41.35
C GLY A 352 17.76 23.65 -40.09
N ARG A 353 19.07 23.93 -39.93
CA ARG A 353 19.56 24.72 -38.78
C ARG A 353 18.96 26.16 -38.78
N GLU A 354 18.84 26.80 -39.94
CA GLU A 354 18.20 28.11 -40.05
C GLU A 354 16.71 28.02 -39.61
N ASN A 355 15.99 27.00 -40.08
CA ASN A 355 14.58 26.83 -39.73
C ASN A 355 14.40 26.52 -38.22
N ILE A 356 15.27 25.70 -37.60
CA ILE A 356 15.29 25.46 -36.18
C ILE A 356 15.47 26.80 -35.42
N LEU A 357 16.44 27.63 -35.82
CA LEU A 357 16.65 28.93 -35.22
C LEU A 357 15.43 29.86 -35.34
N LYS A 358 14.76 29.85 -36.50
CA LYS A 358 13.53 30.62 -36.72
C LYS A 358 12.40 30.18 -35.79
N ILE A 359 12.26 28.87 -35.53
CA ILE A 359 11.24 28.38 -34.60
C ILE A 359 11.54 28.82 -33.16
N HIS A 360 12.79 28.73 -32.75
CA HIS A 360 13.18 29.09 -31.37
C HIS A 360 13.17 30.62 -31.16
N SER A 361 13.50 31.42 -32.16
CA SER A 361 13.48 32.88 -32.05
C SER A 361 12.06 33.46 -31.91
N LYS A 362 11.02 32.75 -32.34
CA LYS A 362 9.61 33.17 -32.11
C LYS A 362 9.22 33.20 -30.62
N LYS A 363 10.00 32.57 -29.74
CA LYS A 363 9.73 32.50 -28.30
C LYS A 363 10.51 33.52 -27.50
N VAL A 364 11.36 34.30 -28.15
CA VAL A 364 12.14 35.41 -27.60
C VAL A 364 11.56 36.75 -28.09
#